data_101d22bb30e907ea03b4386dee45fd33
#
_entry.id   101d22bb30e907ea03b4386dee45fd33
#
_cell.length_a   1.000
_cell.length_b   1.000
_cell.length_c   1.000
_cell.angle_alpha   90.00
_cell.angle_beta   90.00
_cell.angle_gamma   90.00
#
_symmetry.space_group_name_H-M   'P 1'
#
loop_
_entity.id
_entity.type
_entity.pdbx_description
1 polymer ?
#
loop_
_entity_poly.entity_id
_entity_poly.type
_entity_poly.pdbx_seq_one_letter_code
_entity_poly.pdbx_strand_id
1 'polypeptide(L)'
;ATPKVQHDIQKNLGMVDAQVFKSSFNRPNLYYEVRAKTNNIDKDIIKFIKNNSEKSGIIYCLSRKKVEELAEILQANGINARPYHAGMDSLTRTKNQDDFLMEKVEVIVATIAFGMGIDKPDVRFVIHYDIPKSLEGYYQETGRAGRDGGEGQCITFYTNKDLQKLEKFMQGKPVAEQEIGKQLLLETAAYAESSVCRRKTLLHYFGEEYTEENCGNCDNCLNPKKQVEAQELLCAVIEAIIAVKENFKADYIIDILQGKETSEVQAHLHEDLEVFGSGMGEEDKTWNAVIRQALIAGYLSKDVEHYGLLKVTEEGHKFLKKPKSFKITEDNDFEETEEEVPARGGGSCAVDPALYSMLKDLRKKLSKKLEVPPYVIFQDPSLEAMATIYPVTLDELQNIPGVGAGKAKRYGEEFCKLIKRHCEENEIERPEDLRVRTVANKSKMKVAIIQAIDRKVALDDIALSKGIEFGELLDEVEAIVYSGTKLNIDYFLEEIMDEDHMLDIYDYFKESTTDKIDDALDELGDDFTEEEVRLVRIKFISEMAN
;
A
#
# COMPACT_ATOMS: atom_id res chain seq x y z
N ALA A 1 -2.16 -21.47 -20.35
CA ALA A 1 -1.64 -22.51 -19.44
C ALA A 1 -0.12 -22.60 -19.61
N THR A 2 0.64 -22.72 -18.53
CA THR A 2 2.09 -22.97 -18.55
C THR A 2 2.37 -24.34 -19.21
N PRO A 3 3.59 -24.62 -19.70
CA PRO A 3 3.91 -25.91 -20.34
C PRO A 3 3.56 -27.11 -19.46
N LYS A 4 3.79 -27.04 -18.15
CA LYS A 4 3.39 -28.07 -17.19
C LYS A 4 1.88 -28.30 -17.17
N VAL A 5 1.09 -27.23 -17.06
CA VAL A 5 -0.37 -27.32 -17.02
C VAL A 5 -0.92 -27.85 -18.37
N GLN A 6 -0.30 -27.50 -19.49
CA GLN A 6 -0.67 -28.06 -20.81
C GLN A 6 -0.46 -29.57 -20.82
N HIS A 7 0.69 -30.05 -20.34
CA HIS A 7 0.97 -31.50 -20.26
C HIS A 7 -0.01 -32.20 -19.31
N ASP A 8 -0.29 -31.64 -18.16
CA ASP A 8 -1.25 -32.19 -17.20
C ASP A 8 -2.66 -32.26 -17.77
N ILE A 9 -3.10 -31.27 -18.56
CA ILE A 9 -4.39 -31.30 -19.27
C ILE A 9 -4.43 -32.46 -20.23
N GLN A 10 -3.42 -32.64 -21.09
CA GLN A 10 -3.36 -33.74 -22.05
C GLN A 10 -3.37 -35.11 -21.35
N LYS A 11 -2.58 -35.24 -20.28
CA LYS A 11 -2.51 -36.48 -19.47
C LYS A 11 -3.83 -36.81 -18.79
N ASN A 12 -4.46 -35.84 -18.13
CA ASN A 12 -5.71 -36.02 -17.41
C ASN A 12 -6.91 -36.30 -18.33
N LEU A 13 -6.88 -35.78 -19.56
CA LEU A 13 -7.87 -36.07 -20.58
C LEU A 13 -7.58 -37.34 -21.37
N GLY A 14 -6.45 -38.01 -21.13
CA GLY A 14 -6.03 -39.18 -21.92
C GLY A 14 -5.68 -38.85 -23.37
N MET A 15 -5.28 -37.63 -23.66
CA MET A 15 -5.00 -37.07 -24.99
C MET A 15 -3.53 -36.72 -25.18
N VAL A 16 -2.60 -37.56 -24.73
CA VAL A 16 -1.15 -37.25 -24.72
C VAL A 16 -0.61 -37.06 -26.15
N ASP A 17 -1.17 -37.77 -27.13
CA ASP A 17 -0.77 -37.70 -28.55
C ASP A 17 -1.63 -36.72 -29.37
N ALA A 18 -2.49 -35.94 -28.74
CA ALA A 18 -3.33 -34.98 -29.42
C ALA A 18 -2.55 -33.79 -29.97
N GLN A 19 -2.92 -33.33 -31.16
CA GLN A 19 -2.36 -32.12 -31.72
C GLN A 19 -2.81 -30.91 -30.93
N VAL A 20 -1.85 -30.12 -30.39
CA VAL A 20 -2.10 -28.92 -29.59
C VAL A 20 -2.04 -27.69 -30.47
N PHE A 21 -3.12 -26.90 -30.48
CA PHE A 21 -3.17 -25.60 -31.11
C PHE A 21 -3.17 -24.55 -29.98
N LYS A 22 -2.21 -23.62 -30.02
CA LYS A 22 -2.13 -22.56 -29.03
C LYS A 22 -1.88 -21.22 -29.72
N SER A 23 -2.58 -20.19 -29.25
CA SER A 23 -2.30 -18.80 -29.63
C SER A 23 -1.21 -18.24 -28.75
N SER A 24 -0.51 -17.23 -29.25
CA SER A 24 0.48 -16.48 -28.48
C SER A 24 -0.14 -15.86 -27.22
N PHE A 25 0.63 -15.83 -26.15
CA PHE A 25 0.31 -15.09 -24.93
C PHE A 25 0.60 -13.58 -25.07
N ASN A 26 1.23 -13.18 -26.17
CA ASN A 26 1.57 -11.77 -26.38
C ASN A 26 0.31 -10.92 -26.61
N ARG A 27 0.19 -9.86 -25.83
CA ARG A 27 -0.85 -8.84 -25.92
C ARG A 27 -0.18 -7.50 -26.19
N PRO A 28 0.16 -7.18 -27.46
CA PRO A 28 0.95 -5.99 -27.80
C PRO A 28 0.25 -4.67 -27.46
N ASN A 29 -1.08 -4.68 -27.36
CA ASN A 29 -1.89 -3.53 -27.00
C ASN A 29 -1.93 -3.22 -25.48
N LEU A 30 -1.30 -4.05 -24.63
CA LEU A 30 -1.25 -3.80 -23.21
C LEU A 30 0.08 -3.17 -22.80
N TYR A 31 -0.01 -2.06 -22.07
CA TYR A 31 1.10 -1.46 -21.36
C TYR A 31 1.22 -2.07 -19.96
N TYR A 32 2.42 -2.45 -19.53
CA TYR A 32 2.69 -3.01 -18.22
C TYR A 32 3.60 -2.11 -17.40
N GLU A 33 3.23 -1.85 -16.15
CA GLU A 33 3.99 -1.01 -15.23
C GLU A 33 3.91 -1.55 -13.81
N VAL A 34 5.04 -1.51 -13.09
CA VAL A 34 5.11 -1.77 -11.65
C VAL A 34 5.56 -0.50 -10.93
N ARG A 35 4.79 -0.06 -9.96
CA ARG A 35 5.04 1.13 -9.14
C ARG A 35 5.31 0.75 -7.70
N ALA A 36 6.16 1.54 -7.02
CA ALA A 36 6.33 1.42 -5.58
C ALA A 36 5.00 1.67 -4.86
N LYS A 37 4.66 0.81 -3.90
CA LYS A 37 3.50 0.96 -3.04
C LYS A 37 3.85 1.84 -1.86
N THR A 38 3.51 3.12 -1.98
CA THR A 38 3.75 4.13 -0.94
C THR A 38 2.48 4.42 -0.13
N ASN A 39 2.60 5.24 0.92
CA ASN A 39 1.45 5.73 1.68
C ASN A 39 0.50 6.61 0.83
N ASN A 40 0.92 7.05 -0.35
CA ASN A 40 0.14 7.87 -1.27
C ASN A 40 -0.59 7.09 -2.37
N ILE A 41 -0.59 5.75 -2.32
CA ILE A 41 -1.17 4.89 -3.36
C ILE A 41 -2.62 5.27 -3.73
N ASP A 42 -3.46 5.60 -2.76
CA ASP A 42 -4.86 5.99 -3.02
C ASP A 42 -4.91 7.29 -3.84
N LYS A 43 -4.01 8.25 -3.59
CA LYS A 43 -3.86 9.49 -4.37
C LYS A 43 -3.40 9.21 -5.79
N ASP A 44 -2.42 8.32 -5.95
CA ASP A 44 -1.88 7.94 -7.26
C ASP A 44 -2.95 7.28 -8.13
N ILE A 45 -3.76 6.41 -7.53
CA ILE A 45 -4.90 5.76 -8.22
C ILE A 45 -5.94 6.80 -8.62
N ILE A 46 -6.33 7.71 -7.74
CA ILE A 46 -7.29 8.78 -8.05
C ILE A 46 -6.77 9.67 -9.17
N LYS A 47 -5.50 10.09 -9.12
CA LYS A 47 -4.85 10.88 -10.16
C LYS A 47 -4.86 10.16 -11.50
N PHE A 48 -4.50 8.88 -11.48
CA PHE A 48 -4.50 8.05 -12.67
C PHE A 48 -5.89 7.96 -13.30
N ILE A 49 -6.95 7.69 -12.51
CA ILE A 49 -8.31 7.56 -13.02
C ILE A 49 -8.81 8.91 -13.56
N LYS A 50 -8.58 10.03 -12.86
CA LYS A 50 -8.95 11.35 -13.33
C LYS A 50 -8.27 11.74 -14.65
N ASN A 51 -7.01 11.36 -14.85
CA ASN A 51 -6.30 11.55 -16.12
C ASN A 51 -6.80 10.60 -17.23
N ASN A 52 -7.55 9.57 -16.86
CA ASN A 52 -8.19 8.62 -17.75
C ASN A 52 -9.72 8.64 -17.61
N SER A 53 -10.31 9.82 -17.39
CA SER A 53 -11.75 10.00 -17.28
C SER A 53 -12.49 9.38 -18.47
N GLU A 54 -13.71 8.92 -18.24
CA GLU A 54 -14.56 8.23 -19.22
C GLU A 54 -14.03 6.86 -19.70
N LYS A 55 -12.97 6.33 -19.06
CA LYS A 55 -12.43 5.00 -19.37
C LYS A 55 -12.85 3.99 -18.32
N SER A 56 -13.31 2.82 -18.75
CA SER A 56 -13.65 1.71 -17.86
C SER A 56 -12.41 1.05 -17.30
N GLY A 57 -12.43 0.71 -16.01
CA GLY A 57 -11.32 0.05 -15.35
C GLY A 57 -11.68 -0.89 -14.20
N ILE A 58 -10.73 -1.74 -13.86
CA ILE A 58 -10.85 -2.70 -12.75
C ILE A 58 -9.66 -2.50 -11.81
N ILE A 59 -9.95 -2.45 -10.50
CA ILE A 59 -8.91 -2.37 -9.47
C ILE A 59 -9.01 -3.61 -8.59
N TYR A 60 -7.94 -4.40 -8.54
CA TYR A 60 -7.86 -5.59 -7.72
C TYR A 60 -7.21 -5.31 -6.37
N CYS A 61 -7.89 -5.71 -5.30
CA CYS A 61 -7.40 -5.67 -3.92
C CYS A 61 -7.44 -7.05 -3.29
N LEU A 62 -6.51 -7.32 -2.36
CA LEU A 62 -6.40 -8.61 -1.69
C LEU A 62 -7.54 -8.87 -0.69
N SER A 63 -8.02 -7.84 0.01
CA SER A 63 -9.02 -7.97 1.07
C SER A 63 -10.36 -7.31 0.71
N ARG A 64 -11.46 -7.92 1.20
CA ARG A 64 -12.83 -7.37 1.05
C ARG A 64 -12.95 -5.98 1.66
N LYS A 65 -12.35 -5.79 2.84
CA LYS A 65 -12.35 -4.51 3.55
C LYS A 65 -11.71 -3.40 2.70
N LYS A 66 -10.54 -3.68 2.07
CA LYS A 66 -9.87 -2.67 1.22
C LYS A 66 -10.66 -2.39 -0.05
N VAL A 67 -11.38 -3.36 -0.59
CA VAL A 67 -12.30 -3.16 -1.73
C VAL A 67 -13.39 -2.15 -1.39
N GLU A 68 -14.05 -2.29 -0.24
CA GLU A 68 -15.09 -1.38 0.21
C GLU A 68 -14.52 0.02 0.50
N GLU A 69 -13.43 0.10 1.28
CA GLU A 69 -12.77 1.37 1.61
C GLU A 69 -12.31 2.14 0.37
N LEU A 70 -11.67 1.47 -0.58
CA LEU A 70 -11.18 2.14 -1.79
C LEU A 70 -12.32 2.58 -2.70
N ALA A 71 -13.39 1.78 -2.83
CA ALA A 71 -14.57 2.18 -3.58
C ALA A 71 -15.24 3.44 -2.99
N GLU A 72 -15.34 3.52 -1.66
CA GLU A 72 -15.85 4.70 -0.97
C GLU A 72 -14.95 5.93 -1.19
N ILE A 73 -13.62 5.76 -1.10
CA ILE A 73 -12.65 6.83 -1.36
C ILE A 73 -12.79 7.35 -2.80
N LEU A 74 -12.91 6.47 -3.79
CA LEU A 74 -13.09 6.84 -5.18
C LEU A 74 -14.39 7.61 -5.40
N GLN A 75 -15.52 7.15 -4.82
CA GLN A 75 -16.81 7.82 -4.88
C GLN A 75 -16.77 9.22 -4.25
N ALA A 76 -16.14 9.35 -3.09
CA ALA A 76 -15.96 10.64 -2.40
C ALA A 76 -15.14 11.64 -3.25
N ASN A 77 -14.30 11.15 -4.16
CA ASN A 77 -13.50 11.94 -5.08
C ASN A 77 -14.17 12.14 -6.47
N GLY A 78 -15.47 11.82 -6.58
CA GLY A 78 -16.26 12.03 -7.79
C GLY A 78 -16.05 10.98 -8.88
N ILE A 79 -15.43 9.83 -8.56
CA ILE A 79 -15.26 8.71 -9.48
C ILE A 79 -16.42 7.74 -9.31
N ASN A 80 -17.10 7.37 -10.39
CA ASN A 80 -18.20 6.43 -10.36
C ASN A 80 -17.69 4.99 -10.23
N ALA A 81 -17.38 4.59 -9.01
CA ALA A 81 -16.84 3.28 -8.66
C ALA A 81 -17.84 2.44 -7.85
N ARG A 82 -17.75 1.11 -7.96
CA ARG A 82 -18.52 0.16 -7.15
C ARG A 82 -17.63 -0.98 -6.62
N PRO A 83 -17.90 -1.48 -5.41
CA PRO A 83 -17.20 -2.64 -4.86
C PRO A 83 -17.76 -3.94 -5.45
N TYR A 84 -16.90 -4.99 -5.53
CA TYR A 84 -17.30 -6.33 -5.91
C TYR A 84 -16.46 -7.39 -5.20
N HIS A 85 -17.07 -8.21 -4.34
CA HIS A 85 -16.42 -9.33 -3.67
C HIS A 85 -17.43 -10.39 -3.23
N ALA A 86 -16.96 -11.61 -2.96
CA ALA A 86 -17.79 -12.75 -2.62
C ALA A 86 -18.59 -12.61 -1.28
N GLY A 87 -18.22 -11.63 -0.43
CA GLY A 87 -18.95 -11.35 0.81
C GLY A 87 -20.18 -10.46 0.65
N MET A 88 -20.41 -9.89 -0.55
CA MET A 88 -21.59 -9.08 -0.84
C MET A 88 -22.80 -9.99 -1.09
N ASP A 89 -24.00 -9.47 -0.82
CA ASP A 89 -25.23 -10.15 -1.21
C ASP A 89 -25.31 -10.32 -2.73
N SER A 90 -25.99 -11.36 -3.18
CA SER A 90 -26.05 -11.75 -4.58
C SER A 90 -26.68 -10.68 -5.49
N LEU A 91 -27.71 -9.97 -4.99
CA LEU A 91 -28.43 -8.97 -5.79
C LEU A 91 -27.57 -7.72 -6.03
N THR A 92 -26.95 -7.19 -4.97
CA THR A 92 -26.04 -6.05 -5.09
C THR A 92 -24.83 -6.39 -5.95
N ARG A 93 -24.29 -7.60 -5.81
CA ARG A 93 -23.15 -8.06 -6.60
C ARG A 93 -23.50 -8.14 -8.10
N THR A 94 -24.63 -8.76 -8.44
CA THR A 94 -25.11 -8.84 -9.83
C THR A 94 -25.38 -7.43 -10.38
N LYS A 95 -26.06 -6.58 -9.61
CA LYS A 95 -26.33 -5.20 -10.01
C LYS A 95 -25.06 -4.41 -10.32
N ASN A 96 -24.04 -4.48 -9.44
CA ASN A 96 -22.78 -3.75 -9.64
C ASN A 96 -22.05 -4.26 -10.91
N GLN A 97 -22.12 -5.55 -11.18
CA GLN A 97 -21.58 -6.14 -12.41
C GLN A 97 -22.33 -5.67 -13.64
N ASP A 98 -23.67 -5.72 -13.64
CA ASP A 98 -24.49 -5.30 -14.76
C ASP A 98 -24.34 -3.79 -15.04
N ASP A 99 -24.28 -2.97 -14.00
CA ASP A 99 -24.08 -1.53 -14.12
C ASP A 99 -22.69 -1.21 -14.73
N PHE A 100 -21.65 -2.02 -14.44
CA PHE A 100 -20.34 -1.90 -15.08
C PHE A 100 -20.37 -2.34 -16.56
N LEU A 101 -21.03 -3.46 -16.87
CA LEU A 101 -21.17 -3.95 -18.24
C LEU A 101 -21.97 -2.98 -19.12
N MET A 102 -22.96 -2.30 -18.52
CA MET A 102 -23.82 -1.32 -19.18
C MET A 102 -23.28 0.12 -19.13
N GLU A 103 -22.01 0.31 -18.78
CA GLU A 103 -21.32 1.62 -18.73
C GLU A 103 -21.93 2.65 -17.78
N LYS A 104 -22.78 2.21 -16.85
CA LYS A 104 -23.31 3.07 -15.78
C LYS A 104 -22.31 3.28 -14.65
N VAL A 105 -21.31 2.43 -14.56
CA VAL A 105 -20.20 2.47 -13.61
C VAL A 105 -18.89 2.42 -14.38
N GLU A 106 -17.97 3.30 -14.07
CA GLU A 106 -16.68 3.42 -14.76
C GLU A 106 -15.63 2.46 -14.18
N VAL A 107 -15.66 2.27 -12.86
CA VAL A 107 -14.61 1.52 -12.14
C VAL A 107 -15.22 0.48 -11.22
N ILE A 108 -14.73 -0.75 -11.32
CA ILE A 108 -14.98 -1.81 -10.32
C ILE A 108 -13.76 -1.97 -9.44
N VAL A 109 -13.94 -1.85 -8.13
CA VAL A 109 -12.94 -2.24 -7.14
C VAL A 109 -13.29 -3.63 -6.64
N ALA A 110 -12.41 -4.61 -6.81
CA ALA A 110 -12.78 -6.00 -6.61
C ALA A 110 -11.68 -6.85 -5.95
N THR A 111 -12.10 -7.97 -5.37
CA THR A 111 -11.20 -9.11 -5.15
C THR A 111 -11.15 -9.98 -6.40
N ILE A 112 -10.32 -11.03 -6.40
CA ILE A 112 -10.24 -12.04 -7.48
C ILE A 112 -11.61 -12.68 -7.81
N ALA A 113 -12.64 -12.47 -7.00
CA ALA A 113 -14.00 -12.92 -7.27
C ALA A 113 -14.63 -12.26 -8.51
N PHE A 114 -14.16 -11.07 -8.90
CA PHE A 114 -14.53 -10.39 -10.13
C PHE A 114 -13.65 -10.90 -11.26
N GLY A 115 -13.99 -12.06 -11.78
CA GLY A 115 -13.11 -12.76 -12.71
C GLY A 115 -13.84 -13.59 -13.74
N MET A 116 -14.20 -14.80 -13.42
CA MET A 116 -14.83 -15.71 -14.38
C MET A 116 -16.19 -15.16 -14.87
N GLY A 117 -16.36 -15.13 -16.19
CA GLY A 117 -17.61 -14.67 -16.81
C GLY A 117 -17.72 -13.16 -17.09
N ILE A 118 -16.71 -12.36 -16.75
CA ILE A 118 -16.69 -10.94 -17.11
C ILE A 118 -16.12 -10.80 -18.53
N ASP A 119 -16.97 -10.36 -19.45
CA ASP A 119 -16.62 -10.14 -20.86
C ASP A 119 -17.00 -8.71 -21.29
N LYS A 120 -16.34 -7.71 -20.70
CA LYS A 120 -16.38 -6.33 -21.16
C LYS A 120 -15.15 -6.09 -22.05
N PRO A 121 -15.35 -5.80 -23.36
CA PRO A 121 -14.22 -5.72 -24.30
C PRO A 121 -13.37 -4.48 -24.15
N ASP A 122 -13.95 -3.39 -23.68
CA ASP A 122 -13.39 -2.04 -23.66
C ASP A 122 -12.87 -1.59 -22.29
N VAL A 123 -12.42 -2.53 -21.45
CA VAL A 123 -11.69 -2.19 -20.23
C VAL A 123 -10.35 -1.56 -20.61
N ARG A 124 -10.09 -0.32 -20.17
CA ARG A 124 -8.90 0.45 -20.55
C ARG A 124 -7.79 0.40 -19.52
N PHE A 125 -8.10 0.05 -18.28
CA PHE A 125 -7.04 -0.17 -17.30
C PHE A 125 -7.40 -1.28 -16.30
N VAL A 126 -6.36 -1.97 -15.86
CA VAL A 126 -6.40 -2.90 -14.74
C VAL A 126 -5.32 -2.49 -13.75
N ILE A 127 -5.71 -2.20 -12.53
CA ILE A 127 -4.81 -1.81 -11.45
C ILE A 127 -4.80 -2.91 -10.39
N HIS A 128 -3.60 -3.35 -10.00
CA HIS A 128 -3.41 -4.19 -8.83
C HIS A 128 -2.96 -3.33 -7.66
N TYR A 129 -3.85 -3.11 -6.70
CA TYR A 129 -3.54 -2.45 -5.43
C TYR A 129 -2.56 -3.28 -4.59
N ASP A 130 -2.73 -4.57 -4.62
CA ASP A 130 -1.87 -5.58 -4.02
C ASP A 130 -1.37 -6.52 -5.12
N ILE A 131 -0.12 -6.96 -5.01
CA ILE A 131 0.44 -7.92 -5.96
C ILE A 131 -0.38 -9.22 -5.96
N PRO A 132 -0.69 -9.82 -7.12
CA PRO A 132 -1.40 -11.10 -7.20
C PRO A 132 -0.53 -12.26 -6.69
N LYS A 133 -1.20 -13.38 -6.35
CA LYS A 133 -0.55 -14.56 -5.77
C LYS A 133 0.30 -15.37 -6.76
N SER A 134 0.09 -15.16 -8.05
CA SER A 134 0.82 -15.84 -9.11
C SER A 134 0.79 -15.04 -10.41
N LEU A 135 1.74 -15.30 -11.30
CA LEU A 135 1.78 -14.68 -12.63
C LEU A 135 0.64 -15.16 -13.54
N GLU A 136 0.11 -16.37 -13.33
CA GLU A 136 -1.08 -16.83 -14.03
C GLU A 136 -2.32 -15.99 -13.66
N GLY A 137 -2.51 -15.74 -12.36
CA GLY A 137 -3.55 -14.83 -11.87
C GLY A 137 -3.39 -13.43 -12.44
N TYR A 138 -2.17 -12.90 -12.36
CA TYR A 138 -1.83 -11.61 -12.95
C TYR A 138 -2.18 -11.51 -14.43
N TYR A 139 -1.78 -12.52 -15.22
CA TYR A 139 -2.07 -12.56 -16.66
C TYR A 139 -3.58 -12.65 -16.95
N GLN A 140 -4.31 -13.45 -16.18
CA GLN A 140 -5.77 -13.56 -16.32
C GLN A 140 -6.49 -12.24 -15.99
N GLU A 141 -6.03 -11.53 -14.95
CA GLU A 141 -6.61 -10.29 -14.49
C GLU A 141 -6.25 -9.13 -15.42
N THR A 142 -4.99 -8.96 -15.80
CA THR A 142 -4.55 -7.97 -16.78
C THR A 142 -5.11 -8.23 -18.17
N GLY A 143 -5.30 -9.50 -18.54
CA GLY A 143 -5.90 -9.93 -19.80
C GLY A 143 -7.35 -9.47 -20.02
N ARG A 144 -7.99 -8.87 -19.02
CA ARG A 144 -9.31 -8.23 -19.15
C ARG A 144 -9.25 -6.90 -19.86
N ALA A 145 -8.09 -6.22 -19.81
CA ALA A 145 -7.90 -4.96 -20.51
C ALA A 145 -7.79 -5.18 -22.03
N GLY A 146 -8.37 -4.26 -22.81
CA GLY A 146 -8.21 -4.17 -24.26
C GLY A 146 -8.56 -5.43 -25.03
N ARG A 147 -9.62 -6.15 -24.69
CA ARG A 147 -10.07 -7.35 -25.44
C ARG A 147 -10.52 -7.04 -26.84
N ASP A 148 -10.96 -5.82 -27.08
CA ASP A 148 -11.34 -5.29 -28.39
C ASP A 148 -10.12 -4.93 -29.27
N GLY A 149 -8.89 -5.15 -28.78
CA GLY A 149 -7.65 -4.75 -29.44
C GLY A 149 -7.23 -3.31 -29.17
N GLY A 150 -8.05 -2.52 -28.49
CA GLY A 150 -7.71 -1.18 -28.03
C GLY A 150 -6.63 -1.19 -26.95
N GLU A 151 -5.99 -0.05 -26.74
CA GLU A 151 -4.94 0.11 -25.72
C GLU A 151 -5.47 -0.16 -24.31
N GLY A 152 -4.69 -0.87 -23.52
CA GLY A 152 -4.97 -1.15 -22.12
C GLY A 152 -3.74 -0.90 -21.24
N GLN A 153 -3.96 -0.33 -20.06
CA GLN A 153 -2.90 -0.05 -19.08
C GLN A 153 -3.02 -1.01 -17.89
N CYS A 154 -1.94 -1.72 -17.59
CA CYS A 154 -1.85 -2.67 -16.49
C CYS A 154 -0.83 -2.15 -15.49
N ILE A 155 -1.30 -1.64 -14.35
CA ILE A 155 -0.48 -1.04 -13.31
C ILE A 155 -0.52 -1.90 -12.07
N THR A 156 0.63 -2.22 -11.51
CA THR A 156 0.74 -3.02 -10.28
C THR A 156 1.52 -2.24 -9.24
N PHE A 157 0.94 -2.08 -8.06
CA PHE A 157 1.66 -1.54 -6.91
C PHE A 157 2.31 -2.68 -6.13
N TYR A 158 3.58 -2.50 -5.78
CA TYR A 158 4.38 -3.51 -5.12
C TYR A 158 5.23 -2.94 -3.98
N THR A 159 5.33 -3.71 -2.91
CA THR A 159 6.30 -3.55 -1.81
C THR A 159 6.66 -4.92 -1.25
N ASN A 160 7.86 -5.08 -0.72
CA ASN A 160 8.32 -6.33 -0.10
C ASN A 160 7.40 -6.78 1.07
N LYS A 161 6.73 -5.85 1.74
CA LYS A 161 5.74 -6.17 2.79
C LYS A 161 4.51 -6.93 2.26
N ASP A 162 4.20 -6.82 0.97
CA ASP A 162 3.08 -7.57 0.39
C ASP A 162 3.35 -9.08 0.37
N LEU A 163 4.62 -9.50 0.20
CA LEU A 163 5.02 -10.90 0.27
C LEU A 163 4.71 -11.51 1.64
N GLN A 164 5.09 -10.81 2.71
CA GLN A 164 4.84 -11.26 4.09
C GLN A 164 3.33 -11.39 4.39
N LYS A 165 2.50 -10.49 3.84
CA LYS A 165 1.04 -10.58 3.98
C LYS A 165 0.50 -11.80 3.24
N LEU A 166 0.96 -12.04 2.02
CA LEU A 166 0.51 -13.16 1.19
C LEU A 166 0.95 -14.50 1.77
N GLU A 167 2.16 -14.60 2.34
CA GLU A 167 2.63 -15.79 3.05
C GLU A 167 1.74 -16.12 4.25
N LYS A 168 1.28 -15.12 5.02
CA LYS A 168 0.33 -15.34 6.12
C LYS A 168 -0.98 -15.98 5.67
N PHE A 169 -1.46 -15.67 4.46
CA PHE A 169 -2.67 -16.31 3.91
C PHE A 169 -2.47 -17.79 3.50
N MET A 170 -1.23 -18.26 3.45
CA MET A 170 -0.91 -19.66 3.17
C MET A 170 -0.77 -20.49 4.45
N GLN A 171 -0.64 -19.84 5.60
CA GLN A 171 -0.56 -20.52 6.90
C GLN A 171 -1.82 -21.36 7.16
N GLY A 172 -1.64 -22.56 7.66
CA GLY A 172 -2.74 -23.50 7.93
C GLY A 172 -3.16 -24.39 6.75
N LYS A 173 -2.57 -24.22 5.55
CA LYS A 173 -2.72 -25.15 4.43
C LYS A 173 -1.75 -26.34 4.56
N PRO A 174 -2.01 -27.45 3.82
CA PRO A 174 -1.03 -28.54 3.70
C PRO A 174 0.34 -28.02 3.26
N VAL A 175 1.41 -28.61 3.79
CA VAL A 175 2.80 -28.17 3.53
C VAL A 175 3.11 -28.09 2.03
N ALA A 176 2.70 -29.10 1.26
CA ALA A 176 2.90 -29.10 -0.20
C ALA A 176 2.23 -27.90 -0.91
N GLU A 177 1.04 -27.48 -0.46
CA GLU A 177 0.36 -26.30 -1.01
C GLU A 177 1.05 -25.00 -0.59
N GLN A 178 1.61 -24.95 0.63
CA GLN A 178 2.37 -23.80 1.08
C GLN A 178 3.65 -23.61 0.25
N GLU A 179 4.38 -24.69 -0.02
CA GLU A 179 5.59 -24.68 -0.84
C GLU A 179 5.31 -24.21 -2.28
N ILE A 180 4.29 -24.76 -2.91
CA ILE A 180 3.88 -24.33 -4.25
C ILE A 180 3.45 -22.87 -4.25
N GLY A 181 2.63 -22.47 -3.28
CA GLY A 181 2.16 -21.09 -3.15
C GLY A 181 3.30 -20.11 -2.92
N LYS A 182 4.29 -20.46 -2.09
CA LYS A 182 5.49 -19.65 -1.86
C LYS A 182 6.31 -19.50 -3.15
N GLN A 183 6.50 -20.57 -3.91
CA GLN A 183 7.22 -20.50 -5.18
C GLN A 183 6.53 -19.57 -6.18
N LEU A 184 5.21 -19.70 -6.37
CA LEU A 184 4.43 -18.83 -7.26
C LEU A 184 4.52 -17.36 -6.84
N LEU A 185 4.51 -17.10 -5.54
CA LEU A 185 4.64 -15.77 -4.98
C LEU A 185 6.02 -15.17 -5.25
N LEU A 186 7.09 -15.94 -5.04
CA LEU A 186 8.46 -15.52 -5.34
C LEU A 186 8.66 -15.22 -6.84
N GLU A 187 8.04 -15.98 -7.73
CA GLU A 187 8.06 -15.70 -9.17
C GLU A 187 7.33 -14.40 -9.53
N THR A 188 6.23 -14.10 -8.83
CA THR A 188 5.51 -12.84 -9.00
C THR A 188 6.33 -11.64 -8.47
N ALA A 189 6.99 -11.80 -7.32
CA ALA A 189 7.91 -10.82 -6.78
C ALA A 189 9.09 -10.57 -7.74
N ALA A 190 9.69 -11.65 -8.24
CA ALA A 190 10.75 -11.60 -9.22
C ALA A 190 10.36 -10.83 -10.51
N TYR A 191 9.12 -11.00 -10.96
CA TYR A 191 8.57 -10.20 -12.06
C TYR A 191 8.43 -8.72 -11.68
N ALA A 192 7.96 -8.41 -10.48
CA ALA A 192 7.77 -7.03 -10.03
C ALA A 192 9.12 -6.30 -9.91
N GLU A 193 10.11 -6.93 -9.31
CA GLU A 193 11.45 -6.36 -9.08
C GLU A 193 12.31 -6.26 -10.34
N SER A 194 12.09 -7.15 -11.31
CA SER A 194 12.88 -7.21 -12.53
C SER A 194 12.88 -5.90 -13.30
N SER A 195 14.04 -5.49 -13.76
CA SER A 195 14.26 -4.39 -14.71
C SER A 195 14.29 -4.84 -16.18
N VAL A 196 14.15 -6.14 -16.44
CA VAL A 196 13.99 -6.69 -17.80
C VAL A 196 12.62 -6.32 -18.35
N CYS A 197 12.49 -6.27 -19.67
CA CYS A 197 11.21 -6.04 -20.36
C CYS A 197 10.09 -6.88 -19.74
N ARG A 198 9.02 -6.24 -19.21
CA ARG A 198 7.89 -6.89 -18.54
C ARG A 198 7.24 -7.95 -19.41
N ARG A 199 7.05 -7.65 -20.68
CA ARG A 199 6.47 -8.57 -21.68
C ARG A 199 7.35 -9.78 -21.90
N LYS A 200 8.65 -9.59 -22.07
CA LYS A 200 9.61 -10.68 -22.24
C LYS A 200 9.61 -11.63 -21.07
N THR A 201 9.63 -11.09 -19.85
CA THR A 201 9.57 -11.88 -18.61
C THR A 201 8.27 -12.67 -18.51
N LEU A 202 7.12 -12.05 -18.82
CA LEU A 202 5.81 -12.69 -18.76
C LEU A 202 5.66 -13.80 -19.79
N LEU A 203 6.09 -13.57 -21.04
CA LEU A 203 6.04 -14.57 -22.10
C LEU A 203 6.96 -15.75 -21.80
N HIS A 204 8.17 -15.49 -21.32
CA HIS A 204 9.10 -16.53 -20.88
C HIS A 204 8.48 -17.42 -19.78
N TYR A 205 7.75 -16.83 -18.82
CA TYR A 205 7.05 -17.58 -17.78
C TYR A 205 6.05 -18.58 -18.36
N PHE A 206 5.36 -18.22 -19.46
CA PHE A 206 4.41 -19.09 -20.15
C PHE A 206 5.09 -20.03 -21.18
N GLY A 207 6.42 -20.06 -21.23
CA GLY A 207 7.19 -20.90 -22.16
C GLY A 207 7.10 -20.41 -23.61
N GLU A 208 6.92 -19.11 -23.81
CA GLU A 208 6.94 -18.48 -25.13
C GLU A 208 8.20 -17.64 -25.29
N GLU A 209 8.93 -17.88 -26.38
CA GLU A 209 10.12 -17.11 -26.70
C GLU A 209 9.73 -15.75 -27.30
N TYR A 210 10.31 -14.68 -26.77
CA TYR A 210 10.14 -13.34 -27.31
C TYR A 210 11.45 -12.89 -27.95
N THR A 211 11.48 -12.85 -29.27
CA THR A 211 12.70 -12.64 -30.08
C THR A 211 13.15 -11.19 -30.12
N GLU A 212 12.24 -10.23 -29.88
CA GLU A 212 12.57 -8.81 -29.87
C GLU A 212 13.43 -8.46 -28.65
N GLU A 213 14.31 -7.50 -28.78
CA GLU A 213 15.16 -7.01 -27.69
C GLU A 213 14.33 -6.44 -26.55
N ASN A 214 13.34 -5.62 -26.88
CA ASN A 214 12.40 -5.01 -25.95
C ASN A 214 11.02 -4.83 -26.60
N CYS A 215 9.99 -4.55 -25.81
CA CYS A 215 8.63 -4.38 -26.34
C CYS A 215 8.26 -2.92 -26.66
N GLY A 216 9.08 -1.95 -26.29
CA GLY A 216 8.80 -0.52 -26.43
C GLY A 216 7.52 -0.02 -25.71
N ASN A 217 6.83 -0.89 -24.98
CA ASN A 217 5.53 -0.62 -24.37
C ASN A 217 5.40 -1.25 -22.97
N CYS A 218 6.38 -0.95 -22.09
CA CYS A 218 6.35 -1.21 -20.65
C CYS A 218 7.26 -0.22 -19.92
N ASP A 219 7.11 -0.09 -18.61
CA ASP A 219 7.89 0.81 -17.76
C ASP A 219 9.40 0.63 -17.95
N ASN A 220 9.89 -0.62 -17.89
CA ASN A 220 11.31 -0.93 -18.03
C ASN A 220 11.89 -0.61 -19.43
N CYS A 221 11.08 -0.76 -20.49
CA CYS A 221 11.54 -0.41 -21.84
C CYS A 221 11.54 1.09 -22.09
N LEU A 222 10.59 1.82 -21.50
CA LEU A 222 10.50 3.29 -21.62
C LEU A 222 11.53 4.00 -20.74
N ASN A 223 11.91 3.37 -19.62
CA ASN A 223 12.91 3.90 -18.68
C ASN A 223 14.02 2.86 -18.42
N PRO A 224 14.85 2.56 -19.44
CA PRO A 224 15.86 1.51 -19.35
C PRO A 224 16.92 1.86 -18.31
N LYS A 225 17.24 0.91 -17.44
CA LYS A 225 18.34 1.03 -16.49
C LYS A 225 19.69 0.79 -17.16
N LYS A 226 20.74 1.27 -16.51
CA LYS A 226 22.11 1.04 -16.95
C LYS A 226 22.43 -0.45 -16.92
N GLN A 227 23.05 -0.93 -17.99
CA GLN A 227 23.57 -2.28 -18.06
C GLN A 227 24.97 -2.34 -17.48
N VAL A 228 25.24 -3.40 -16.73
CA VAL A 228 26.56 -3.73 -16.18
C VAL A 228 27.03 -5.07 -16.73
N GLU A 229 28.35 -5.21 -16.92
CA GLU A 229 28.92 -6.47 -17.37
C GLU A 229 28.87 -7.51 -16.23
N ALA A 230 28.38 -8.69 -16.50
CA ALA A 230 28.18 -9.78 -15.53
C ALA A 230 28.64 -11.15 -16.05
N GLN A 231 29.56 -11.16 -17.05
CA GLN A 231 30.09 -12.39 -17.61
C GLN A 231 30.69 -13.29 -16.53
N GLU A 232 31.52 -12.74 -15.64
CA GLU A 232 32.18 -13.50 -14.57
C GLU A 232 31.16 -14.03 -13.55
N LEU A 233 30.15 -13.22 -13.21
CA LEU A 233 29.09 -13.63 -12.30
C LEU A 233 28.26 -14.78 -12.88
N LEU A 234 27.97 -14.75 -14.18
CA LEU A 234 27.26 -15.86 -14.84
C LEU A 234 28.11 -17.14 -14.85
N CYS A 235 29.42 -17.05 -15.08
CA CYS A 235 30.31 -18.20 -14.98
C CYS A 235 30.25 -18.80 -13.57
N ALA A 236 30.37 -17.99 -12.52
CA ALA A 236 30.32 -18.43 -11.14
C ALA A 236 28.98 -19.13 -10.81
N VAL A 237 27.85 -18.58 -11.27
CA VAL A 237 26.53 -19.21 -11.11
C VAL A 237 26.48 -20.60 -11.79
N ILE A 238 26.94 -20.70 -13.03
CA ILE A 238 26.94 -21.96 -13.79
C ILE A 238 27.84 -23.00 -13.10
N GLU A 239 29.02 -22.61 -12.66
CA GLU A 239 29.98 -23.47 -11.95
C GLU A 239 29.38 -23.97 -10.63
N ALA A 240 28.75 -23.10 -9.85
CA ALA A 240 28.09 -23.47 -8.60
C ALA A 240 26.94 -24.48 -8.83
N ILE A 241 26.09 -24.26 -9.85
CA ILE A 241 24.99 -25.20 -10.20
C ILE A 241 25.54 -26.56 -10.58
N ILE A 242 26.62 -26.63 -11.37
CA ILE A 242 27.27 -27.88 -11.76
C ILE A 242 27.90 -28.57 -10.54
N ALA A 243 28.59 -27.82 -9.68
CA ALA A 243 29.27 -28.35 -8.48
C ALA A 243 28.28 -29.05 -7.53
N VAL A 244 27.08 -28.51 -7.36
CA VAL A 244 26.01 -29.11 -6.55
C VAL A 244 25.11 -30.08 -7.37
N LYS A 245 25.58 -30.54 -8.52
CA LYS A 245 24.93 -31.56 -9.39
C LYS A 245 23.51 -31.18 -9.83
N GLU A 246 23.25 -29.89 -10.01
CA GLU A 246 21.96 -29.38 -10.48
C GLU A 246 20.74 -29.79 -9.63
N ASN A 247 20.90 -29.96 -8.33
CA ASN A 247 19.86 -30.47 -7.43
C ASN A 247 19.33 -29.44 -6.45
N PHE A 248 19.61 -28.15 -6.67
CA PHE A 248 19.23 -27.09 -5.73
C PHE A 248 18.56 -25.92 -6.42
N LYS A 249 17.83 -25.12 -5.62
CA LYS A 249 17.14 -23.89 -6.05
C LYS A 249 18.08 -22.70 -6.06
N ALA A 250 17.60 -21.56 -6.59
CA ALA A 250 18.38 -20.33 -6.71
C ALA A 250 18.93 -19.84 -5.36
N ASP A 251 18.11 -19.81 -4.31
CA ASP A 251 18.53 -19.34 -2.98
C ASP A 251 19.73 -20.12 -2.44
N TYR A 252 19.71 -21.45 -2.60
CA TYR A 252 20.83 -22.30 -2.19
C TYR A 252 22.10 -22.04 -2.99
N ILE A 253 21.99 -21.81 -4.31
CA ILE A 253 23.13 -21.44 -5.16
C ILE A 253 23.73 -20.11 -4.70
N ILE A 254 22.89 -19.15 -4.32
CA ILE A 254 23.33 -17.86 -3.79
C ILE A 254 24.05 -18.06 -2.45
N ASP A 255 23.53 -18.90 -1.54
CA ASP A 255 24.19 -19.21 -0.27
C ASP A 255 25.58 -19.82 -0.48
N ILE A 256 25.75 -20.72 -1.47
CA ILE A 256 27.06 -21.29 -1.85
C ILE A 256 28.00 -20.19 -2.34
N LEU A 257 27.56 -19.35 -3.27
CA LEU A 257 28.39 -18.27 -3.83
C LEU A 257 28.82 -17.25 -2.78
N GLN A 258 27.94 -16.94 -1.83
CA GLN A 258 28.23 -16.02 -0.74
C GLN A 258 28.98 -16.64 0.44
N GLY A 259 29.20 -17.96 0.44
CA GLY A 259 29.87 -18.65 1.53
C GLY A 259 29.06 -18.68 2.83
N LYS A 260 27.72 -18.75 2.74
CA LYS A 260 26.84 -18.85 3.91
C LYS A 260 26.79 -20.29 4.43
N GLU A 261 27.27 -20.51 5.63
CA GLU A 261 27.24 -21.82 6.32
C GLU A 261 25.83 -22.11 6.88
N THR A 262 24.87 -22.36 5.99
CA THR A 262 23.53 -22.78 6.42
C THR A 262 23.52 -24.25 6.85
N SER A 263 22.54 -24.66 7.64
CA SER A 263 22.38 -26.07 8.05
C SER A 263 22.25 -27.02 6.86
N GLU A 264 21.68 -26.56 5.75
CA GLU A 264 21.52 -27.33 4.53
C GLU A 264 22.87 -27.48 3.80
N VAL A 265 23.68 -26.43 3.73
CA VAL A 265 25.04 -26.45 3.16
C VAL A 265 25.92 -27.41 3.92
N GLN A 266 25.91 -27.36 5.27
CA GLN A 266 26.67 -28.26 6.12
C GLN A 266 26.22 -29.73 6.02
N ALA A 267 24.90 -29.98 5.90
CA ALA A 267 24.36 -31.33 5.75
C ALA A 267 24.82 -31.99 4.44
N HIS A 268 25.12 -31.23 3.41
CA HIS A 268 25.63 -31.72 2.11
C HIS A 268 27.15 -31.64 1.98
N LEU A 269 27.87 -31.10 2.98
CA LEU A 269 29.32 -30.84 2.97
C LEU A 269 29.74 -29.98 1.77
N HIS A 270 28.88 -28.99 1.41
CA HIS A 270 29.12 -28.11 0.28
C HIS A 270 29.97 -26.88 0.64
N GLU A 271 30.28 -26.67 1.92
CA GLU A 271 31.31 -25.74 2.39
C GLU A 271 32.72 -26.09 1.92
N ASP A 272 32.96 -27.37 1.57
CA ASP A 272 34.23 -27.84 1.04
C ASP A 272 34.39 -27.68 -0.49
N LEU A 273 33.34 -27.18 -1.18
CA LEU A 273 33.40 -26.97 -2.62
C LEU A 273 34.29 -25.75 -2.98
N GLU A 274 35.05 -25.88 -4.06
CA GLU A 274 35.92 -24.79 -4.56
C GLU A 274 35.15 -23.52 -4.87
N VAL A 275 33.88 -23.64 -5.24
CA VAL A 275 32.97 -22.52 -5.56
C VAL A 275 32.36 -21.86 -4.32
N PHE A 276 32.54 -22.45 -3.12
CA PHE A 276 31.97 -21.90 -1.90
C PHE A 276 32.65 -20.58 -1.55
N GLY A 277 31.85 -19.52 -1.39
CA GLY A 277 32.33 -18.18 -1.08
C GLY A 277 33.01 -17.45 -2.24
N SER A 278 32.98 -18.01 -3.46
CA SER A 278 33.60 -17.36 -4.65
C SER A 278 32.97 -16.02 -5.03
N GLY A 279 31.78 -15.73 -4.52
CA GLY A 279 31.01 -14.53 -4.80
C GLY A 279 30.67 -13.66 -3.58
N MET A 280 31.45 -13.74 -2.50
CA MET A 280 31.17 -13.04 -1.21
C MET A 280 31.11 -11.51 -1.32
N GLY A 281 31.62 -10.92 -2.43
CA GLY A 281 31.61 -9.47 -2.63
C GLY A 281 30.32 -8.91 -3.22
N GLU A 282 29.39 -9.77 -3.65
CA GLU A 282 28.16 -9.37 -4.32
C GLU A 282 26.92 -9.57 -3.44
N GLU A 283 25.92 -8.70 -3.58
CA GLU A 283 24.68 -8.78 -2.83
C GLU A 283 23.72 -9.83 -3.42
N ASP A 284 22.82 -10.35 -2.58
CA ASP A 284 21.75 -11.30 -2.97
C ASP A 284 20.94 -10.77 -4.17
N LYS A 285 20.68 -9.45 -4.22
CA LYS A 285 19.95 -8.80 -5.32
C LYS A 285 20.69 -8.96 -6.65
N THR A 286 22.01 -8.79 -6.67
CA THR A 286 22.84 -8.98 -7.87
C THR A 286 22.77 -10.42 -8.36
N TRP A 287 22.93 -11.40 -7.47
CA TRP A 287 22.87 -12.83 -7.82
C TRP A 287 21.49 -13.21 -8.36
N ASN A 288 20.42 -12.72 -7.76
CA ASN A 288 19.05 -12.92 -8.23
C ASN A 288 18.86 -12.33 -9.64
N ALA A 289 19.40 -11.13 -9.91
CA ALA A 289 19.35 -10.52 -11.22
C ALA A 289 20.11 -11.33 -12.28
N VAL A 290 21.31 -11.84 -11.95
CA VAL A 290 22.13 -12.71 -12.84
C VAL A 290 21.36 -13.98 -13.17
N ILE A 291 20.87 -14.72 -12.17
CA ILE A 291 20.15 -15.98 -12.36
C ILE A 291 18.89 -15.76 -13.20
N ARG A 292 18.11 -14.73 -12.90
CA ARG A 292 16.88 -14.40 -13.62
C ARG A 292 17.15 -14.08 -15.08
N GLN A 293 18.14 -13.25 -15.36
CA GLN A 293 18.47 -12.85 -16.72
C GLN A 293 19.14 -13.99 -17.48
N ALA A 294 19.89 -14.88 -16.82
CA ALA A 294 20.42 -16.10 -17.40
C ALA A 294 19.33 -17.11 -17.79
N LEU A 295 18.26 -17.21 -17.00
CA LEU A 295 17.07 -18.01 -17.35
C LEU A 295 16.38 -17.47 -18.60
N ILE A 296 16.16 -16.15 -18.65
CA ILE A 296 15.53 -15.48 -19.81
C ILE A 296 16.40 -15.57 -21.07
N ALA A 297 17.73 -15.53 -20.91
CA ALA A 297 18.69 -15.67 -22.00
C ALA A 297 18.92 -17.14 -22.44
N GLY A 298 18.31 -18.11 -21.75
CA GLY A 298 18.38 -19.52 -22.07
C GLY A 298 19.69 -20.23 -21.69
N TYR A 299 20.54 -19.61 -20.85
CA TYR A 299 21.73 -20.29 -20.29
C TYR A 299 21.41 -21.24 -19.15
N LEU A 300 20.33 -20.93 -18.43
CA LEU A 300 19.79 -21.75 -17.35
C LEU A 300 18.36 -22.14 -17.68
N SER A 301 17.88 -23.20 -17.03
CA SER A 301 16.47 -23.60 -17.04
C SER A 301 16.02 -23.98 -15.63
N LYS A 302 14.71 -23.91 -15.35
CA LYS A 302 14.12 -24.38 -14.11
C LYS A 302 13.42 -25.71 -14.33
N ASP A 303 13.76 -26.70 -13.53
CA ASP A 303 13.02 -27.98 -13.45
C ASP A 303 11.77 -27.76 -12.59
N VAL A 304 10.64 -27.50 -13.27
CA VAL A 304 9.36 -27.19 -12.61
C VAL A 304 8.76 -28.45 -11.96
N GLU A 305 9.09 -29.64 -12.43
CA GLU A 305 8.60 -30.90 -11.85
C GLU A 305 9.23 -31.16 -10.49
N HIS A 306 10.47 -30.71 -10.28
CA HIS A 306 11.20 -30.82 -9.04
C HIS A 306 11.31 -29.49 -8.29
N TYR A 307 10.20 -28.75 -8.21
CA TYR A 307 10.06 -27.52 -7.40
C TYR A 307 11.04 -26.38 -7.75
N GLY A 308 11.46 -26.28 -9.02
CA GLY A 308 12.24 -25.16 -9.50
C GLY A 308 13.75 -25.30 -9.29
N LEU A 309 14.27 -26.52 -9.30
CA LEU A 309 15.72 -26.77 -9.33
C LEU A 309 16.34 -26.10 -10.56
N LEU A 310 17.52 -25.50 -10.37
CA LEU A 310 18.27 -24.91 -11.47
C LEU A 310 19.06 -25.96 -12.24
N LYS A 311 18.97 -25.89 -13.56
CA LYS A 311 19.70 -26.72 -14.52
C LYS A 311 20.48 -25.85 -15.47
N VAL A 312 21.63 -26.33 -15.92
CA VAL A 312 22.43 -25.68 -16.96
C VAL A 312 22.04 -26.21 -18.33
N THR A 313 21.70 -25.32 -19.25
CA THR A 313 21.37 -25.70 -20.63
C THR A 313 22.62 -26.01 -21.46
N GLU A 314 22.44 -26.56 -22.67
CA GLU A 314 23.56 -26.71 -23.60
C GLU A 314 24.26 -25.38 -23.92
N GLU A 315 23.47 -24.30 -24.04
CA GLU A 315 24.00 -22.96 -24.27
C GLU A 315 24.77 -22.45 -23.06
N GLY A 316 24.33 -22.77 -21.83
CA GLY A 316 25.07 -22.48 -20.60
C GLY A 316 26.41 -23.21 -20.54
N HIS A 317 26.45 -24.49 -20.89
CA HIS A 317 27.69 -25.25 -21.00
C HIS A 317 28.65 -24.72 -22.10
N LYS A 318 28.09 -24.26 -23.23
CA LYS A 318 28.91 -23.60 -24.28
C LYS A 318 29.43 -22.25 -23.81
N PHE A 319 28.61 -21.50 -23.08
CA PHE A 319 29.03 -20.20 -22.50
C PHE A 319 30.20 -20.39 -21.56
N LEU A 320 30.16 -21.36 -20.64
CA LEU A 320 31.23 -21.63 -19.68
C LEU A 320 32.55 -21.99 -20.37
N LYS A 321 32.49 -22.76 -21.50
CA LYS A 321 33.67 -23.14 -22.27
C LYS A 321 34.28 -21.96 -23.05
N LYS A 322 33.43 -21.02 -23.49
CA LYS A 322 33.86 -19.83 -24.26
C LYS A 322 33.01 -18.64 -23.81
N PRO A 323 33.36 -18.03 -22.68
CA PRO A 323 32.63 -16.90 -22.15
C PRO A 323 32.56 -15.73 -23.14
N LYS A 324 31.43 -15.07 -23.22
CA LYS A 324 31.20 -13.87 -24.02
C LYS A 324 30.56 -12.80 -23.13
N SER A 325 30.57 -11.55 -23.57
CA SER A 325 29.92 -10.47 -22.84
C SER A 325 28.47 -10.86 -22.50
N PHE A 326 28.13 -10.78 -21.24
CA PHE A 326 26.79 -10.97 -20.70
C PHE A 326 26.46 -9.78 -19.81
N LYS A 327 25.55 -8.96 -20.26
CA LYS A 327 25.15 -7.74 -19.55
C LYS A 327 23.82 -7.95 -18.85
N ILE A 328 23.74 -7.47 -17.64
CA ILE A 328 22.52 -7.44 -16.86
C ILE A 328 22.12 -6.00 -16.52
N THR A 329 20.86 -5.81 -16.21
CA THR A 329 20.35 -4.60 -15.56
C THR A 329 20.09 -4.90 -14.10
N GLU A 330 20.44 -3.96 -13.21
CA GLU A 330 20.12 -4.05 -11.80
C GLU A 330 18.59 -4.06 -11.61
N ASP A 331 18.12 -4.86 -10.66
CA ASP A 331 16.70 -4.94 -10.34
C ASP A 331 16.16 -3.61 -9.78
N ASN A 332 14.84 -3.46 -9.82
CA ASN A 332 14.17 -2.34 -9.22
C ASN A 332 14.17 -2.50 -7.70
N ASP A 333 14.49 -1.43 -6.98
CA ASP A 333 14.42 -1.41 -5.54
C ASP A 333 13.05 -0.86 -5.12
N PHE A 334 12.27 -1.70 -4.43
CA PHE A 334 10.99 -1.36 -3.83
C PHE A 334 11.06 -1.47 -2.30
N GLU A 335 12.27 -1.48 -1.73
CA GLU A 335 12.40 -1.24 -0.30
C GLU A 335 11.87 0.16 -0.02
N GLU A 336 11.00 0.25 0.97
CA GLU A 336 10.66 1.56 1.51
C GLU A 336 11.99 2.18 1.94
N THR A 337 12.47 3.21 1.24
CA THR A 337 13.24 4.21 1.94
C THR A 337 12.35 4.55 3.12
N GLU A 338 12.81 4.25 4.33
CA GLU A 338 12.34 4.90 5.53
C GLU A 338 12.65 6.39 5.33
N GLU A 339 11.89 7.05 4.46
CA GLU A 339 11.58 8.44 4.68
C GLU A 339 10.88 8.38 6.03
N GLU A 340 11.60 8.87 7.03
CA GLU A 340 11.10 9.10 8.38
C GLU A 340 9.63 9.42 8.27
N VAL A 341 8.80 8.56 8.87
CA VAL A 341 7.36 8.76 8.94
C VAL A 341 7.15 10.16 9.49
N PRO A 342 6.83 11.16 8.66
CA PRO A 342 6.21 12.34 9.20
C PRO A 342 4.86 11.82 9.66
N ALA A 343 4.63 11.88 10.95
CA ALA A 343 3.35 11.60 11.55
C ALA A 343 2.24 12.07 10.59
N ARG A 344 1.45 11.14 10.10
CA ARG A 344 0.20 11.29 9.34
C ARG A 344 -0.04 12.68 8.74
N GLY A 345 0.37 12.91 7.51
CA GLY A 345 -0.02 14.10 6.76
C GLY A 345 1.01 14.54 5.72
N GLY A 346 0.77 14.20 4.46
CA GLY A 346 1.17 15.01 3.30
C GLY A 346 2.66 15.12 2.98
N GLY A 347 2.97 14.93 1.71
CA GLY A 347 4.24 15.06 1.03
C GLY A 347 5.27 16.03 1.62
N SER A 348 6.54 15.73 1.42
CA SER A 348 7.68 16.52 1.87
C SER A 348 7.70 17.93 1.23
N CYS A 349 6.88 18.82 1.77
CA CYS A 349 7.17 20.25 1.75
C CYS A 349 7.57 20.60 3.17
N ALA A 350 8.75 21.22 3.34
CA ALA A 350 9.13 21.83 4.59
C ALA A 350 8.03 22.80 5.03
N VAL A 351 7.71 22.82 6.33
CA VAL A 351 6.76 23.79 6.90
C VAL A 351 7.18 25.18 6.45
N ASP A 352 6.28 25.93 5.81
CA ASP A 352 6.54 27.33 5.48
C ASP A 352 6.64 28.17 6.76
N PRO A 353 7.84 28.63 7.17
CA PRO A 353 8.02 29.29 8.46
C PRO A 353 7.30 30.65 8.52
N ALA A 354 7.15 31.31 7.36
CA ALA A 354 6.48 32.59 7.28
C ALA A 354 4.98 32.42 7.47
N LEU A 355 4.38 31.48 6.73
CA LEU A 355 2.96 31.16 6.88
C LEU A 355 2.64 30.64 8.29
N TYR A 356 3.47 29.75 8.83
CA TYR A 356 3.28 29.22 10.19
C TYR A 356 3.25 30.33 11.25
N SER A 357 4.18 31.30 11.18
CA SER A 357 4.17 32.46 12.07
C SER A 357 2.89 33.29 11.93
N MET A 358 2.44 33.51 10.68
CA MET A 358 1.20 34.26 10.39
C MET A 358 -0.05 33.55 10.93
N LEU A 359 -0.10 32.22 10.84
CA LEU A 359 -1.20 31.41 11.37
C LEU A 359 -1.24 31.46 12.91
N LYS A 360 -0.08 31.41 13.58
CA LYS A 360 0.02 31.60 15.05
C LYS A 360 -0.48 32.97 15.49
N ASP A 361 -0.11 34.02 14.77
CA ASP A 361 -0.57 35.37 15.06
C ASP A 361 -2.07 35.53 14.86
N LEU A 362 -2.62 34.94 13.81
CA LEU A 362 -4.06 34.93 13.55
C LEU A 362 -4.80 34.18 14.67
N ARG A 363 -4.29 33.00 15.07
CA ARG A 363 -4.84 32.22 16.17
C ARG A 363 -4.87 33.03 17.47
N LYS A 364 -3.77 33.70 17.79
CA LYS A 364 -3.66 34.57 19.00
C LYS A 364 -4.66 35.74 18.95
N LYS A 365 -4.89 36.32 17.78
CA LYS A 365 -5.89 37.41 17.62
C LYS A 365 -7.31 36.88 17.82
N LEU A 366 -7.63 35.72 17.24
CA LEU A 366 -8.93 35.10 17.39
C LEU A 366 -9.19 34.59 18.81
N SER A 367 -8.19 34.05 19.47
CA SER A 367 -8.23 33.64 20.88
C SER A 367 -8.64 34.81 21.78
N LYS A 368 -8.01 35.97 21.61
CA LYS A 368 -8.38 37.17 22.35
C LYS A 368 -9.78 37.71 22.03
N LYS A 369 -10.20 37.61 20.76
CA LYS A 369 -11.52 38.07 20.30
C LYS A 369 -12.65 37.20 20.83
N LEU A 370 -12.42 35.91 20.94
CA LEU A 370 -13.42 34.89 21.32
C LEU A 370 -13.33 34.51 22.80
N GLU A 371 -12.33 35.05 23.52
CA GLU A 371 -12.07 34.74 24.95
C GLU A 371 -11.91 33.23 25.20
N VAL A 372 -11.20 32.54 24.31
CA VAL A 372 -10.87 31.11 24.45
C VAL A 372 -9.37 30.89 24.33
N PRO A 373 -8.79 29.88 24.99
CA PRO A 373 -7.38 29.55 24.85
C PRO A 373 -6.99 29.25 23.39
N PRO A 374 -5.77 29.59 22.92
CA PRO A 374 -5.36 29.43 21.53
C PRO A 374 -5.46 28.00 21.01
N TYR A 375 -5.15 27.00 21.84
CA TYR A 375 -5.19 25.57 21.47
C TYR A 375 -6.62 25.05 21.21
N VAL A 376 -7.63 25.69 21.78
CA VAL A 376 -9.04 25.36 21.52
C VAL A 376 -9.42 25.66 20.07
N ILE A 377 -8.84 26.70 19.46
CA ILE A 377 -9.07 27.04 18.05
C ILE A 377 -8.40 25.99 17.17
N PHE A 378 -7.06 25.94 17.15
CA PHE A 378 -6.27 24.93 16.47
C PHE A 378 -4.98 24.66 17.24
N GLN A 379 -4.60 23.39 17.37
CA GLN A 379 -3.35 22.99 17.97
C GLN A 379 -2.14 23.30 17.06
N ASP A 380 -0.93 23.35 17.60
CA ASP A 380 0.30 23.62 16.84
C ASP A 380 0.50 22.62 15.68
N PRO A 381 0.33 21.28 15.85
CA PRO A 381 0.43 20.34 14.75
C PRO A 381 -0.56 20.60 13.59
N SER A 382 -1.75 21.12 13.91
CA SER A 382 -2.72 21.52 12.87
C SER A 382 -2.26 22.73 12.09
N LEU A 383 -1.64 23.72 12.75
CA LEU A 383 -1.09 24.91 12.08
C LEU A 383 0.15 24.55 11.24
N GLU A 384 0.99 23.62 11.69
CA GLU A 384 2.12 23.09 10.91
C GLU A 384 1.63 22.40 9.65
N ALA A 385 0.61 21.55 9.78
CA ALA A 385 -0.01 20.90 8.63
C ALA A 385 -0.65 21.91 7.67
N MET A 386 -1.29 22.98 8.16
CA MET A 386 -1.81 24.07 7.33
C MET A 386 -0.68 24.80 6.58
N ALA A 387 0.46 25.06 7.23
CA ALA A 387 1.62 25.71 6.62
C ALA A 387 2.40 24.81 5.65
N THR A 388 2.07 23.52 5.61
CA THR A 388 2.65 22.54 4.69
C THR A 388 1.74 22.26 3.49
N ILE A 389 0.41 22.21 3.72
CA ILE A 389 -0.58 21.76 2.74
C ILE A 389 -1.29 22.92 2.02
N TYR A 390 -1.26 24.11 2.63
CA TYR A 390 -1.90 25.34 2.14
C TYR A 390 -3.40 25.20 1.84
N PRO A 391 -4.27 24.80 2.81
CA PRO A 391 -5.69 24.69 2.59
C PRO A 391 -6.34 26.07 2.38
N VAL A 392 -7.02 26.29 1.24
CA VAL A 392 -7.65 27.57 0.90
C VAL A 392 -9.18 27.52 0.92
N THR A 393 -9.74 26.35 1.11
CA THR A 393 -11.18 26.15 1.28
C THR A 393 -11.49 25.44 2.60
N LEU A 394 -12.74 25.60 3.09
CA LEU A 394 -13.16 24.91 4.33
C LEU A 394 -13.13 23.38 4.19
N ASP A 395 -13.41 22.88 3.00
CA ASP A 395 -13.34 21.44 2.71
C ASP A 395 -11.90 20.91 2.77
N GLU A 396 -10.93 21.67 2.26
CA GLU A 396 -9.51 21.34 2.38
C GLU A 396 -9.04 21.41 3.84
N LEU A 397 -9.52 22.42 4.57
CA LEU A 397 -9.17 22.62 5.96
C LEU A 397 -9.67 21.49 6.87
N GLN A 398 -10.82 20.89 6.57
CA GLN A 398 -11.34 19.72 7.29
C GLN A 398 -10.45 18.46 7.14
N ASN A 399 -9.60 18.41 6.12
CA ASN A 399 -8.66 17.30 5.91
C ASN A 399 -7.36 17.44 6.71
N ILE A 400 -7.17 18.56 7.41
CA ILE A 400 -6.02 18.78 8.28
C ILE A 400 -6.20 17.97 9.57
N PRO A 401 -5.16 17.23 10.02
CA PRO A 401 -5.21 16.52 11.29
C PRO A 401 -5.58 17.45 12.46
N GLY A 402 -6.55 17.04 13.28
CA GLY A 402 -7.06 17.85 14.39
C GLY A 402 -8.06 18.95 14.01
N VAL A 403 -8.48 19.02 12.73
CA VAL A 403 -9.50 19.97 12.27
C VAL A 403 -10.73 19.20 11.78
N GLY A 404 -11.75 19.12 12.62
CA GLY A 404 -13.04 18.56 12.24
C GLY A 404 -13.95 19.58 11.56
N ALA A 405 -15.06 19.11 10.97
CA ALA A 405 -16.04 19.93 10.28
C ALA A 405 -16.59 21.11 11.13
N GLY A 406 -16.79 20.88 12.45
CA GLY A 406 -17.23 21.90 13.41
C GLY A 406 -16.24 23.03 13.55
N LYS A 407 -14.95 22.72 13.79
CA LYS A 407 -13.87 23.72 13.93
C LYS A 407 -13.59 24.45 12.61
N ALA A 408 -13.58 23.75 11.49
CA ALA A 408 -13.41 24.35 10.17
C ALA A 408 -14.53 25.37 9.89
N LYS A 409 -15.78 25.04 10.18
CA LYS A 409 -16.92 25.95 10.00
C LYS A 409 -16.88 27.16 10.93
N ARG A 410 -16.43 26.95 12.19
CA ARG A 410 -16.44 28.01 13.21
C ARG A 410 -15.26 28.99 13.09
N TYR A 411 -14.07 28.48 12.79
CA TYR A 411 -12.83 29.25 12.83
C TYR A 411 -12.11 29.33 11.49
N GLY A 412 -12.40 28.42 10.54
CA GLY A 412 -11.57 28.18 9.36
C GLY A 412 -11.57 29.29 8.32
N GLU A 413 -12.64 30.10 8.20
CA GLU A 413 -12.78 31.07 7.11
C GLU A 413 -11.64 32.11 7.07
N GLU A 414 -11.23 32.63 8.25
CA GLU A 414 -10.15 33.62 8.35
C GLU A 414 -8.79 32.97 8.04
N PHE A 415 -8.58 31.69 8.43
CA PHE A 415 -7.37 30.93 8.12
C PHE A 415 -7.26 30.63 6.62
N CYS A 416 -8.32 30.16 6.00
CA CYS A 416 -8.35 29.92 4.55
C CYS A 416 -8.07 31.19 3.74
N LYS A 417 -8.65 32.33 4.14
CA LYS A 417 -8.39 33.63 3.50
C LYS A 417 -6.93 34.06 3.63
N LEU A 418 -6.33 33.86 4.82
CA LEU A 418 -4.93 34.19 5.05
C LEU A 418 -4.01 33.33 4.17
N ILE A 419 -4.23 32.01 4.17
CA ILE A 419 -3.45 31.06 3.40
C ILE A 419 -3.57 31.36 1.90
N LYS A 420 -4.79 31.58 1.40
CA LYS A 420 -5.05 31.93 0.01
C LYS A 420 -4.26 33.16 -0.43
N ARG A 421 -4.32 34.23 0.35
CA ARG A 421 -3.57 35.46 0.08
C ARG A 421 -2.07 35.22 0.09
N HIS A 422 -1.56 34.45 1.04
CA HIS A 422 -0.14 34.11 1.12
C HIS A 422 0.33 33.32 -0.12
N CYS A 423 -0.47 32.37 -0.61
CA CYS A 423 -0.18 31.64 -1.84
C CYS A 423 -0.16 32.55 -3.06
N GLU A 424 -1.12 33.48 -3.18
CA GLU A 424 -1.22 34.44 -4.29
C GLU A 424 -0.06 35.45 -4.29
N GLU A 425 0.32 35.98 -3.11
CA GLU A 425 1.40 36.96 -2.97
C GLU A 425 2.82 36.37 -3.21
N ASN A 426 3.02 35.07 -2.96
CA ASN A 426 4.32 34.40 -3.10
C ASN A 426 4.40 33.47 -4.32
N GLU A 427 3.38 33.51 -5.21
CA GLU A 427 3.30 32.63 -6.40
C GLU A 427 3.53 31.14 -6.08
N ILE A 428 3.04 30.69 -4.90
CA ILE A 428 3.21 29.31 -4.45
C ILE A 428 2.32 28.43 -5.34
N GLU A 429 2.97 27.64 -6.21
CA GLU A 429 2.29 26.50 -6.85
C GLU A 429 1.95 25.50 -5.75
N ARG A 430 0.68 25.47 -5.36
CA ARG A 430 0.18 24.47 -4.43
C ARG A 430 0.35 23.09 -5.06
N PRO A 431 0.72 22.05 -4.27
CA PRO A 431 0.67 20.68 -4.78
C PRO A 431 -0.70 20.51 -5.43
N GLU A 432 -0.70 20.29 -6.75
CA GLU A 432 -1.90 20.30 -7.59
C GLU A 432 -3.07 19.62 -6.90
N ASP A 433 -4.22 20.27 -6.95
CA ASP A 433 -5.53 19.94 -6.36
C ASP A 433 -6.00 18.50 -6.61
N LEU A 434 -5.30 17.53 -6.11
CA LEU A 434 -5.84 16.22 -5.86
C LEU A 434 -6.57 16.28 -4.50
N ARG A 435 -7.80 16.75 -4.55
CA ARG A 435 -8.74 16.66 -3.45
C ARG A 435 -9.02 15.18 -3.20
N VAL A 436 -8.13 14.50 -2.47
CA VAL A 436 -8.49 13.23 -1.85
C VAL A 436 -9.39 13.59 -0.68
N ARG A 437 -10.68 13.60 -0.91
CA ARG A 437 -11.66 13.56 0.17
C ARG A 437 -11.45 12.21 0.84
N THR A 438 -10.75 12.21 1.97
CA THR A 438 -10.80 11.06 2.86
C THR A 438 -12.24 10.96 3.34
N VAL A 439 -12.88 9.83 3.07
CA VAL A 439 -14.08 9.46 3.81
C VAL A 439 -13.64 9.48 5.25
N ALA A 440 -14.23 10.37 6.05
CA ALA A 440 -14.04 10.31 7.48
C ALA A 440 -14.39 8.88 7.87
N ASN A 441 -13.39 8.09 8.18
CA ASN A 441 -13.58 6.75 8.69
C ASN A 441 -14.36 6.98 9.99
N LYS A 442 -15.69 6.91 9.90
CA LYS A 442 -16.53 6.73 11.07
C LYS A 442 -16.19 5.34 11.54
N SER A 443 -15.05 5.25 12.24
CA SER A 443 -14.67 4.04 12.91
C SER A 443 -15.94 3.54 13.58
N LYS A 444 -16.38 2.32 13.28
CA LYS A 444 -17.54 1.72 13.93
C LYS A 444 -17.40 1.85 15.46
N MET A 445 -16.17 1.93 15.93
CA MET A 445 -15.80 2.14 17.32
C MET A 445 -16.11 3.56 17.78
N LYS A 446 -15.69 4.60 17.04
CA LYS A 446 -16.00 6.01 17.39
C LYS A 446 -17.49 6.29 17.41
N VAL A 447 -18.22 5.81 16.42
CA VAL A 447 -19.69 5.92 16.38
C VAL A 447 -20.32 5.18 17.55
N ALA A 448 -19.83 3.98 17.87
CA ALA A 448 -20.34 3.20 18.99
C ALA A 448 -20.04 3.84 20.36
N ILE A 449 -18.88 4.50 20.52
CA ILE A 449 -18.52 5.28 21.72
C ILE A 449 -19.46 6.49 21.84
N ILE A 450 -19.62 7.30 20.78
CA ILE A 450 -20.53 8.46 20.78
C ILE A 450 -21.95 8.03 21.15
N GLN A 451 -22.47 6.98 20.53
CA GLN A 451 -23.82 6.47 20.81
C GLN A 451 -23.98 5.95 22.24
N ALA A 452 -22.94 5.38 22.83
CA ALA A 452 -22.96 4.91 24.21
C ALA A 452 -22.96 6.09 25.19
N ILE A 453 -22.14 7.11 24.94
CA ILE A 453 -22.12 8.36 25.73
C ILE A 453 -23.47 9.11 25.61
N ASP A 454 -24.06 9.20 24.43
CA ASP A 454 -25.39 9.80 24.22
C ASP A 454 -26.48 9.07 25.00
N ARG A 455 -26.30 7.76 25.25
CA ARG A 455 -27.20 6.94 26.09
C ARG A 455 -26.86 6.99 27.57
N LYS A 456 -25.86 7.79 27.95
CA LYS A 456 -25.34 7.93 29.31
C LYS A 456 -24.87 6.60 29.90
N VAL A 457 -24.21 5.75 29.12
CA VAL A 457 -23.53 4.54 29.59
C VAL A 457 -22.24 4.97 30.29
N ALA A 458 -21.95 4.42 31.47
CA ALA A 458 -20.73 4.74 32.21
C ALA A 458 -19.48 4.43 31.35
N LEU A 459 -18.45 5.28 31.40
CA LEU A 459 -17.27 5.12 30.54
C LEU A 459 -16.54 3.80 30.80
N ASP A 460 -16.51 3.33 32.04
CA ASP A 460 -15.94 2.04 32.43
C ASP A 460 -16.64 0.87 31.72
N ASP A 461 -17.99 0.92 31.69
CA ASP A 461 -18.79 -0.07 30.99
C ASP A 461 -18.58 -0.02 29.48
N ILE A 462 -18.34 1.16 28.93
CA ILE A 462 -18.00 1.30 27.50
C ILE A 462 -16.65 0.63 27.21
N ALA A 463 -15.63 0.88 28.03
CA ALA A 463 -14.32 0.26 27.91
C ALA A 463 -14.43 -1.27 27.99
N LEU A 464 -15.12 -1.78 29.00
CA LEU A 464 -15.35 -3.22 29.19
C LEU A 464 -16.10 -3.85 28.00
N SER A 465 -17.15 -3.18 27.49
CA SER A 465 -17.94 -3.69 26.36
C SER A 465 -17.16 -3.71 25.04
N LYS A 466 -16.11 -2.90 24.92
CA LYS A 466 -15.23 -2.84 23.74
C LYS A 466 -13.97 -3.68 23.89
N GLY A 467 -13.71 -4.21 25.10
CA GLY A 467 -12.53 -5.01 25.39
C GLY A 467 -11.23 -4.21 25.32
N ILE A 468 -11.27 -2.93 25.71
CA ILE A 468 -10.12 -2.01 25.76
C ILE A 468 -9.91 -1.52 27.20
N GLU A 469 -8.69 -1.08 27.51
CA GLU A 469 -8.39 -0.46 28.79
C GLU A 469 -9.02 0.94 28.89
N PHE A 470 -9.28 1.41 30.12
CA PHE A 470 -9.92 2.71 30.33
C PHE A 470 -9.11 3.87 29.77
N GLY A 471 -7.78 3.81 29.92
CA GLY A 471 -6.87 4.79 29.30
C GLY A 471 -6.96 4.85 27.78
N GLU A 472 -7.08 3.70 27.10
CA GLU A 472 -7.30 3.62 25.65
C GLU A 472 -8.66 4.20 25.23
N LEU A 473 -9.70 4.02 26.07
CA LEU A 473 -10.98 4.67 25.83
C LEU A 473 -10.87 6.19 25.94
N LEU A 474 -10.16 6.71 26.94
CA LEU A 474 -9.93 8.16 27.08
C LEU A 474 -9.21 8.72 25.87
N ASP A 475 -8.19 8.04 25.32
CA ASP A 475 -7.50 8.44 24.10
C ASP A 475 -8.46 8.59 22.90
N GLU A 476 -9.39 7.63 22.74
CA GLU A 476 -10.39 7.69 21.67
C GLU A 476 -11.43 8.80 21.91
N VAL A 477 -11.87 9.02 23.14
CA VAL A 477 -12.82 10.09 23.51
C VAL A 477 -12.17 11.45 23.31
N GLU A 478 -10.91 11.64 23.73
CA GLU A 478 -10.13 12.84 23.47
C GLU A 478 -10.01 13.12 21.96
N ALA A 479 -9.67 12.10 21.17
CA ALA A 479 -9.59 12.24 19.71
C ALA A 479 -10.94 12.63 19.08
N ILE A 480 -12.07 12.23 19.68
CA ILE A 480 -13.41 12.60 19.24
C ILE A 480 -13.68 14.08 19.52
N VAL A 481 -13.45 14.55 20.76
CA VAL A 481 -13.70 15.97 21.11
C VAL A 481 -12.73 16.92 20.42
N TYR A 482 -11.46 16.54 20.26
CA TYR A 482 -10.47 17.31 19.50
C TYR A 482 -10.82 17.42 18.00
N SER A 483 -11.52 16.43 17.45
CA SER A 483 -12.01 16.51 16.06
C SER A 483 -13.21 17.45 15.87
N GLY A 484 -13.75 18.03 16.96
CA GLY A 484 -14.88 18.95 16.94
C GLY A 484 -16.23 18.27 17.12
N THR A 485 -16.27 17.07 17.70
CA THR A 485 -17.53 16.40 18.07
C THR A 485 -17.86 16.71 19.52
N LYS A 486 -19.04 17.27 19.77
CA LYS A 486 -19.50 17.56 21.14
C LYS A 486 -19.93 16.27 21.83
N LEU A 487 -19.39 16.02 23.03
CA LEU A 487 -19.77 14.93 23.89
C LEU A 487 -20.19 15.48 25.25
N ASN A 488 -21.19 14.90 25.86
CA ASN A 488 -21.60 15.23 27.23
C ASN A 488 -21.28 14.04 28.14
N ILE A 489 -20.28 14.22 29.00
CA ILE A 489 -19.85 13.24 29.99
C ILE A 489 -20.12 13.69 31.44
N ASP A 490 -20.94 14.74 31.65
CA ASP A 490 -21.25 15.30 32.99
C ASP A 490 -21.79 14.23 33.91
N TYR A 491 -22.69 13.35 33.42
CA TYR A 491 -23.26 12.27 34.17
C TYR A 491 -22.24 11.30 34.79
N PHE A 492 -21.09 11.15 34.14
CA PHE A 492 -20.01 10.29 34.64
C PHE A 492 -19.07 11.08 35.56
N LEU A 493 -18.80 12.34 35.29
CA LEU A 493 -17.98 13.21 36.12
C LEU A 493 -18.66 13.42 37.51
N GLU A 494 -19.96 13.68 37.54
CA GLU A 494 -20.74 13.82 38.77
C GLU A 494 -20.73 12.56 39.65
N GLU A 495 -20.48 11.38 39.06
CA GLU A 495 -20.42 10.10 39.77
C GLU A 495 -19.04 9.84 40.41
N ILE A 496 -17.95 10.31 39.75
CA ILE A 496 -16.58 9.92 40.13
C ILE A 496 -15.83 11.00 40.90
N MET A 497 -16.23 12.28 40.82
CA MET A 497 -15.55 13.39 41.51
C MET A 497 -16.55 14.41 42.06
N ASP A 498 -16.12 15.14 43.08
CA ASP A 498 -16.91 16.22 43.64
C ASP A 498 -16.85 17.49 42.78
N GLU A 499 -17.81 18.40 43.01
CA GLU A 499 -17.97 19.61 42.20
C GLU A 499 -16.78 20.61 42.38
N ASP A 500 -16.18 20.64 43.56
CA ASP A 500 -15.05 21.54 43.84
C ASP A 500 -13.78 21.08 43.07
N HIS A 501 -13.47 19.78 43.10
CA HIS A 501 -12.37 19.19 42.33
C HIS A 501 -12.54 19.39 40.83
N MET A 502 -13.77 19.20 40.33
CA MET A 502 -14.07 19.42 38.92
C MET A 502 -13.86 20.89 38.51
N LEU A 503 -14.25 21.84 39.35
CA LEU A 503 -14.12 23.26 39.10
C LEU A 503 -12.65 23.71 39.10
N ASP A 504 -11.84 23.23 40.03
CA ASP A 504 -10.41 23.54 40.10
C ASP A 504 -9.68 23.14 38.81
N ILE A 505 -9.90 21.92 38.33
CA ILE A 505 -9.32 21.44 37.06
C ILE A 505 -9.87 22.24 35.86
N TYR A 506 -11.17 22.54 35.86
CA TYR A 506 -11.82 23.26 34.77
C TYR A 506 -11.30 24.70 34.66
N ASP A 507 -11.16 25.41 35.79
CA ASP A 507 -10.63 26.77 35.84
C ASP A 507 -9.14 26.80 35.46
N TYR A 508 -8.34 25.78 35.83
CA TYR A 508 -6.98 25.63 35.32
C TYR A 508 -6.95 25.64 33.78
N PHE A 509 -7.74 24.79 33.11
CA PHE A 509 -7.75 24.74 31.63
C PHE A 509 -8.31 26.00 30.97
N LYS A 510 -9.12 26.78 31.69
CA LYS A 510 -9.63 28.06 31.23
C LYS A 510 -8.56 29.16 31.24
N GLU A 511 -7.66 29.14 32.19
CA GLU A 511 -6.60 30.13 32.36
C GLU A 511 -5.27 29.73 31.71
N SER A 512 -5.06 28.42 31.55
CA SER A 512 -3.82 27.86 30.97
C SER A 512 -3.62 28.19 29.50
N THR A 513 -2.37 28.26 29.08
CA THR A 513 -1.96 28.39 27.67
C THR A 513 -1.61 27.05 27.01
N THR A 514 -1.58 25.98 27.79
CA THR A 514 -1.25 24.60 27.37
C THR A 514 -2.38 23.64 27.74
N ASP A 515 -2.52 22.57 26.99
CA ASP A 515 -3.46 21.47 27.26
C ASP A 515 -2.75 20.18 27.71
N LYS A 516 -1.47 20.28 28.10
CA LYS A 516 -0.70 19.13 28.54
C LYS A 516 -1.11 18.71 29.95
N ILE A 517 -1.27 17.39 30.12
CA ILE A 517 -1.64 16.80 31.40
C ILE A 517 -0.53 16.98 32.43
N ASP A 518 0.73 16.77 32.03
CA ASP A 518 1.87 16.92 32.94
C ASP A 518 1.94 18.34 33.54
N ASP A 519 1.76 19.38 32.69
CA ASP A 519 1.74 20.76 33.14
C ASP A 519 0.58 21.04 34.10
N ALA A 520 -0.57 20.39 33.90
CA ALA A 520 -1.74 20.51 34.77
C ALA A 520 -1.52 19.83 36.13
N LEU A 521 -0.96 18.64 36.14
CA LEU A 521 -0.65 17.91 37.38
C LEU A 521 0.42 18.62 38.22
N ASP A 522 1.43 19.20 37.54
CA ASP A 522 2.47 19.98 38.23
C ASP A 522 1.90 21.22 38.93
N GLU A 523 0.85 21.85 38.41
CA GLU A 523 0.25 23.07 38.98
C GLU A 523 -0.86 22.77 39.97
N LEU A 524 -1.68 21.74 39.70
CA LEU A 524 -2.79 21.35 40.57
C LEU A 524 -2.34 20.57 41.82
N GLY A 525 -1.24 19.81 41.73
CA GLY A 525 -0.65 19.04 42.82
C GLY A 525 -1.12 17.60 42.94
N ASP A 526 -0.62 16.91 43.98
CA ASP A 526 -0.76 15.46 44.17
C ASP A 526 -2.18 15.00 44.56
N ASP A 527 -3.11 15.90 44.79
CA ASP A 527 -4.49 15.60 45.16
C ASP A 527 -5.36 15.23 43.93
N PHE A 528 -4.83 15.42 42.71
CA PHE A 528 -5.51 15.17 41.44
C PHE A 528 -4.87 14.03 40.68
N THR A 529 -5.68 13.12 40.16
CA THR A 529 -5.20 12.01 39.34
C THR A 529 -5.15 12.38 37.86
N GLU A 530 -4.28 11.71 37.10
CA GLU A 530 -4.19 11.88 35.64
C GLU A 530 -5.54 11.65 34.94
N GLU A 531 -6.30 10.65 35.39
CA GLU A 531 -7.60 10.30 34.82
C GLU A 531 -8.63 11.41 35.06
N GLU A 532 -8.69 11.98 36.24
CA GLU A 532 -9.58 13.10 36.58
C GLU A 532 -9.27 14.32 35.73
N VAL A 533 -7.98 14.67 35.61
CA VAL A 533 -7.54 15.80 34.79
C VAL A 533 -7.87 15.60 33.32
N ARG A 534 -7.71 14.38 32.79
CA ARG A 534 -8.08 14.03 31.42
C ARG A 534 -9.58 14.15 31.18
N LEU A 535 -10.38 13.64 32.07
CA LEU A 535 -11.85 13.68 31.97
C LEU A 535 -12.39 15.11 31.98
N VAL A 536 -11.92 15.96 32.90
CA VAL A 536 -12.35 17.36 32.94
C VAL A 536 -11.83 18.14 31.73
N ARG A 537 -10.62 17.83 31.22
CA ARG A 537 -10.13 18.39 29.96
C ARG A 537 -11.04 18.02 28.78
N ILE A 538 -11.52 16.77 28.70
CA ILE A 538 -12.48 16.33 27.68
C ILE A 538 -13.76 17.17 27.76
N LYS A 539 -14.31 17.37 28.96
CA LYS A 539 -15.48 18.22 29.18
C LYS A 539 -15.21 19.64 28.73
N PHE A 540 -14.12 20.25 29.19
CA PHE A 540 -13.74 21.61 28.83
C PHE A 540 -13.62 21.83 27.30
N ILE A 541 -12.91 20.93 26.61
CA ILE A 541 -12.76 21.02 25.15
C ILE A 541 -14.10 20.80 24.45
N SER A 542 -14.92 19.87 24.93
CA SER A 542 -16.23 19.62 24.38
C SER A 542 -17.16 20.84 24.48
N GLU A 543 -17.10 21.59 25.58
CA GLU A 543 -17.91 22.78 25.79
C GLU A 543 -17.38 24.01 25.06
N MET A 544 -16.07 24.23 25.07
CA MET A 544 -15.46 25.46 24.56
C MET A 544 -15.14 25.40 23.07
N ALA A 545 -14.82 24.25 22.53
CA ALA A 545 -14.36 24.09 21.15
C ALA A 545 -15.49 23.68 20.17
N ASN A 546 -16.65 23.21 20.68
CA ASN A 546 -17.69 22.59 19.85
C ASN A 546 -19.05 23.28 19.91
#